data_b750f3d901df388a05efd675b670033f
#
_entry.id   b750f3d901df388a05efd675b670033f
#
_cell.length_a   1.000
_cell.length_b   1.000
_cell.length_c   1.000
_cell.angle_alpha   90.00
_cell.angle_beta   90.00
_cell.angle_gamma   90.00
#
_symmetry.space_group_name_H-M   'P 1'
#
loop_
_entity.id
_entity.type
_entity.pdbx_description
1 polymer ?
#
loop_
_entity_poly.entity_id
_entity_poly.type
_entity_poly.pdbx_seq_one_letter_code
_entity_poly.pdbx_strand_id
1 'polypeptide(L)'
;MNIGLLGFGVVGGGVWELAADRQDVNVKRVLLRRPKDGLPAAVTTMDINDILCDDTIDTVVEVMGGLHPAYEYVTAAMERGKHVVTANKALVAAYYRELTALAREKGVALRCTAAVGGGIPWLVNLSRVKRLDTVCEVGGIMNGTTN
;
A
#
# COMPACT_ATOMS: atom_id res chain seq x y z
N MET A 1 3.80 -14.32 4.18
CA MET A 1 4.01 -12.89 3.80
C MET A 1 4.25 -12.09 5.07
N ASN A 2 5.40 -11.42 5.15
CA ASN A 2 5.76 -10.54 6.28
C ASN A 2 5.61 -9.08 5.86
N ILE A 3 4.85 -8.32 6.63
CA ILE A 3 4.46 -6.96 6.29
C ILE A 3 5.16 -5.93 7.18
N GLY A 4 5.68 -4.86 6.55
CA GLY A 4 5.94 -3.58 7.18
C GLY A 4 4.78 -2.63 6.88
N LEU A 5 4.05 -2.21 7.90
CA LEU A 5 2.87 -1.34 7.78
C LEU A 5 3.26 0.12 8.02
N LEU A 6 3.05 0.99 7.03
CA LEU A 6 3.33 2.41 7.13
C LEU A 6 2.04 3.18 7.44
N GLY A 7 1.90 3.57 8.70
CA GLY A 7 0.73 4.28 9.21
C GLY A 7 -0.28 3.36 9.93
N PHE A 8 -0.88 3.90 10.98
CA PHE A 8 -1.86 3.20 11.82
C PHE A 8 -3.06 4.10 12.12
N GLY A 9 -3.73 4.56 11.05
CA GLY A 9 -5.04 5.20 11.09
C GLY A 9 -6.16 4.16 10.98
N VAL A 10 -7.32 4.57 10.48
CA VAL A 10 -8.47 3.66 10.28
C VAL A 10 -8.11 2.50 9.35
N VAL A 11 -7.49 2.79 8.21
CA VAL A 11 -7.11 1.76 7.25
C VAL A 11 -6.02 0.84 7.81
N GLY A 12 -4.98 1.41 8.44
CA GLY A 12 -3.89 0.63 9.04
C GLY A 12 -4.36 -0.25 10.21
N GLY A 13 -5.30 0.25 11.02
CA GLY A 13 -5.96 -0.55 12.06
C GLY A 13 -6.72 -1.73 11.48
N GLY A 14 -7.49 -1.52 10.41
CA GLY A 14 -8.18 -2.60 9.72
C GLY A 14 -7.23 -3.64 9.10
N VAL A 15 -6.09 -3.21 8.55
CA VAL A 15 -5.04 -4.15 8.07
C VAL A 15 -4.49 -4.99 9.22
N TRP A 16 -4.22 -4.36 10.36
CA TRP A 16 -3.73 -5.05 11.55
C TRP A 16 -4.71 -6.09 12.07
N GLU A 17 -5.99 -5.73 12.22
CA GLU A 17 -7.05 -6.62 12.68
C GLU A 17 -7.24 -7.82 11.73
N LEU A 18 -7.34 -7.56 10.43
CA LEU A 18 -7.48 -8.63 9.43
C LEU A 18 -6.27 -9.54 9.34
N ALA A 19 -5.06 -9.03 9.57
CA ALA A 19 -3.84 -9.83 9.59
C ALA A 19 -3.77 -10.74 10.81
N ALA A 20 -4.31 -10.32 11.96
CA ALA A 20 -4.30 -11.11 13.19
C ALA A 20 -5.05 -12.44 13.06
N ASP A 21 -6.10 -12.48 12.23
CA ASP A 21 -6.92 -13.68 11.98
C ASP A 21 -6.32 -14.59 10.87
N ARG A 22 -5.16 -14.25 10.32
CA ARG A 22 -4.54 -14.98 9.22
C ARG A 22 -3.24 -15.64 9.62
N GLN A 23 -3.04 -16.88 9.16
CA GLN A 23 -1.79 -17.62 9.38
C GLN A 23 -0.72 -17.32 8.31
N ASP A 24 -1.12 -16.82 7.15
CA ASP A 24 -0.27 -16.57 6.00
C ASP A 24 0.24 -15.11 5.91
N VAL A 25 -0.22 -14.23 6.82
CA VAL A 25 0.16 -12.82 6.90
C VAL A 25 0.62 -12.48 8.30
N ASN A 26 1.79 -11.82 8.41
CA ASN A 26 2.36 -11.39 9.68
C ASN A 26 2.83 -9.94 9.58
N VAL A 27 2.27 -9.05 10.41
CA VAL A 27 2.72 -7.66 10.52
C VAL A 27 3.90 -7.58 11.47
N LYS A 28 5.11 -7.49 10.93
CA LYS A 28 6.36 -7.47 11.71
C LYS A 28 6.69 -6.12 12.31
N ARG A 29 6.40 -5.04 11.58
CA ARG A 29 6.65 -3.67 12.02
C ARG A 29 5.53 -2.73 11.58
N VAL A 30 5.23 -1.77 12.43
CA VAL A 30 4.27 -0.69 12.19
C VAL A 30 4.99 0.64 12.37
N LEU A 31 5.14 1.40 11.31
CA LEU A 31 5.72 2.73 11.33
C LEU A 31 4.71 3.75 11.84
N LEU A 32 5.05 4.47 12.88
CA LEU A 32 4.23 5.50 13.52
C LEU A 32 4.96 6.85 13.52
N ARG A 33 4.21 7.95 13.43
CA ARG A 33 4.77 9.31 13.63
C ARG A 33 4.93 9.67 15.11
N ARG A 34 4.19 9.01 15.98
CA ARG A 34 4.20 9.17 17.44
C ARG A 34 3.70 7.88 18.08
N PRO A 35 4.09 7.61 19.32
CA PRO A 35 3.56 6.45 20.06
C PRO A 35 2.03 6.41 20.02
N LYS A 36 1.48 5.22 19.93
CA LYS A 36 0.05 4.98 19.87
C LYS A 36 -0.29 3.76 20.72
N ASP A 37 -1.36 3.87 21.51
CA ASP A 37 -1.87 2.77 22.31
C ASP A 37 -2.52 1.70 21.44
N GLY A 38 -2.62 0.47 21.96
CA GLY A 38 -3.27 -0.66 21.30
C GLY A 38 -2.36 -1.49 20.38
N LEU A 39 -1.06 -1.15 20.29
CA LEU A 39 -0.05 -1.96 19.62
C LEU A 39 1.03 -2.41 20.58
N PRO A 40 1.53 -3.68 20.46
CA PRO A 40 2.71 -4.11 21.21
C PRO A 40 3.93 -3.25 20.86
N ALA A 41 4.68 -2.79 21.87
CA ALA A 41 5.89 -1.99 21.64
C ALA A 41 6.92 -2.69 20.74
N ALA A 42 6.98 -4.02 20.81
CA ALA A 42 7.90 -4.82 20.00
C ALA A 42 7.67 -4.74 18.48
N VAL A 43 6.47 -4.35 18.04
CA VAL A 43 6.14 -4.23 16.61
C VAL A 43 6.10 -2.78 16.12
N THR A 44 6.18 -1.79 17.01
CA THR A 44 6.12 -0.37 16.64
C THR A 44 7.50 0.21 16.41
N THR A 45 7.60 1.12 15.45
CA THR A 45 8.81 1.90 15.19
C THR A 45 8.46 3.32 14.72
N MET A 46 9.38 4.25 14.90
CA MET A 46 9.37 5.59 14.31
C MET A 46 10.46 5.76 13.26
N ASP A 47 11.30 4.74 13.06
CA ASP A 47 12.35 4.75 12.03
C ASP A 47 11.95 3.82 10.86
N ILE A 48 11.86 4.37 9.68
CA ILE A 48 11.55 3.62 8.46
C ILE A 48 12.62 2.55 8.15
N ASN A 49 13.86 2.76 8.58
CA ASN A 49 14.94 1.79 8.34
C ASN A 49 14.71 0.45 9.06
N ASP A 50 13.97 0.43 10.17
CA ASP A 50 13.57 -0.83 10.84
C ASP A 50 12.68 -1.71 9.95
N ILE A 51 12.06 -1.12 8.92
CA ILE A 51 11.27 -1.84 7.91
C ILE A 51 12.10 -2.07 6.64
N LEU A 52 12.79 -1.04 6.16
CA LEU A 52 13.52 -1.11 4.89
C LEU A 52 14.72 -2.04 4.95
N CYS A 53 15.41 -2.11 6.09
CA CYS A 53 16.61 -2.93 6.30
C CYS A 53 16.32 -4.31 6.91
N ASP A 54 15.06 -4.64 7.22
CA ASP A 54 14.67 -5.99 7.65
C ASP A 54 14.42 -6.87 6.43
N ASP A 55 15.37 -7.74 6.10
CA ASP A 55 15.29 -8.67 4.96
C ASP A 55 14.18 -9.71 5.10
N THR A 56 13.63 -9.87 6.30
CA THR A 56 12.50 -10.78 6.53
C THR A 56 11.15 -10.16 6.17
N ILE A 57 11.09 -8.83 5.97
CA ILE A 57 9.91 -8.12 5.48
C ILE A 57 9.93 -8.15 3.95
N ASP A 58 8.96 -8.80 3.35
CA ASP A 58 8.82 -8.95 1.91
C ASP A 58 7.89 -7.90 1.27
N THR A 59 6.98 -7.33 2.05
CA THR A 59 5.93 -6.44 1.56
C THR A 59 5.77 -5.22 2.46
N VAL A 60 5.68 -4.05 1.85
CA VAL A 60 5.34 -2.79 2.52
C VAL A 60 3.90 -2.41 2.19
N VAL A 61 3.10 -2.16 3.22
CA VAL A 61 1.71 -1.68 3.09
C VAL A 61 1.67 -0.22 3.50
N GLU A 62 1.47 0.70 2.55
CA GLU A 62 1.44 2.13 2.77
C GLU A 62 0.00 2.64 2.86
N VAL A 63 -0.34 3.20 4.03
CA VAL A 63 -1.66 3.75 4.36
C VAL A 63 -1.55 5.07 5.15
N MET A 64 -0.47 5.82 4.90
CA MET A 64 -0.17 7.07 5.62
C MET A 64 -0.99 8.25 5.12
N GLY A 65 -1.30 8.27 3.81
CA GLY A 65 -1.87 9.42 3.13
C GLY A 65 -0.86 10.55 2.88
N GLY A 66 -1.24 11.50 2.01
CA GLY A 66 -0.35 12.55 1.54
C GLY A 66 0.68 12.06 0.50
N LEU A 67 1.51 12.97 0.00
CA LEU A 67 2.53 12.65 -0.99
C LEU A 67 3.85 12.28 -0.33
N HIS A 68 4.29 13.11 0.60
CA HIS A 68 5.56 12.99 1.30
C HIS A 68 5.34 12.74 2.80
N PRO A 69 6.09 11.84 3.41
CA PRO A 69 7.20 11.03 2.91
C PRO A 69 6.75 9.69 2.27
N ALA A 70 5.47 9.51 1.91
CA ALA A 70 4.98 8.25 1.38
C ALA A 70 5.71 7.84 0.08
N TYR A 71 5.96 8.82 -0.82
CA TYR A 71 6.67 8.59 -2.06
C TYR A 71 8.10 8.06 -1.83
N GLU A 72 8.86 8.70 -0.95
CA GLU A 72 10.23 8.30 -0.62
C GLU A 72 10.29 6.90 0.00
N TYR A 73 9.34 6.59 0.88
CA TYR A 73 9.30 5.29 1.53
C TYR A 73 8.91 4.17 0.59
N VAL A 74 7.94 4.41 -0.30
CA VAL A 74 7.50 3.44 -1.29
C VAL A 74 8.60 3.16 -2.33
N THR A 75 9.26 4.20 -2.83
CA THR A 75 10.38 4.05 -3.78
C THR A 75 11.54 3.31 -3.13
N ALA A 76 11.94 3.71 -1.91
CA ALA A 76 13.01 3.04 -1.18
C ALA A 76 12.70 1.57 -0.87
N ALA A 77 11.45 1.23 -0.61
CA ALA A 77 11.03 -0.16 -0.42
C ALA A 77 11.18 -0.97 -1.71
N MET A 78 10.73 -0.43 -2.86
CA MET A 78 10.88 -1.09 -4.16
C MET A 78 12.35 -1.26 -4.56
N GLU A 79 13.19 -0.26 -4.31
CA GLU A 79 14.64 -0.31 -4.56
C GLU A 79 15.33 -1.43 -3.77
N ARG A 80 14.79 -1.78 -2.61
CA ARG A 80 15.25 -2.90 -1.76
C ARG A 80 14.54 -4.24 -2.06
N GLY A 81 13.83 -4.33 -3.19
CA GLY A 81 13.18 -5.56 -3.62
C GLY A 81 11.91 -5.93 -2.85
N LYS A 82 11.33 -4.98 -2.08
CA LYS A 82 10.08 -5.24 -1.37
C LYS A 82 8.87 -4.93 -2.23
N HIS A 83 7.86 -5.78 -2.18
CA HIS A 83 6.56 -5.52 -2.79
C HIS A 83 5.85 -4.37 -2.08
N VAL A 84 5.01 -3.64 -2.82
CA VAL A 84 4.26 -2.50 -2.27
C VAL A 84 2.77 -2.65 -2.51
N VAL A 85 2.00 -2.43 -1.45
CA VAL A 85 0.55 -2.26 -1.47
C VAL A 85 0.24 -0.87 -0.94
N THR A 86 -0.48 -0.04 -1.69
CA THR A 86 -0.86 1.30 -1.23
C THR A 86 -2.35 1.57 -1.37
N ALA A 87 -2.94 2.22 -0.37
CA ALA A 87 -4.29 2.78 -0.40
C ALA A 87 -4.28 4.31 -0.60
N ASN A 88 -3.11 4.90 -0.87
CA ASN A 88 -2.92 6.34 -0.95
C ASN A 88 -3.29 6.88 -2.33
N LYS A 89 -4.51 7.39 -2.44
CA LYS A 89 -5.06 7.97 -3.67
C LYS A 89 -4.19 9.10 -4.23
N ALA A 90 -3.70 10.00 -3.37
CA ALA A 90 -2.88 11.13 -3.78
C ALA A 90 -1.53 10.67 -4.39
N LEU A 91 -0.87 9.73 -3.74
CA LEU A 91 0.37 9.13 -4.21
C LEU A 91 0.19 8.48 -5.59
N VAL A 92 -0.84 7.64 -5.73
CA VAL A 92 -1.13 6.96 -7.00
C VAL A 92 -1.50 7.96 -8.11
N ALA A 93 -2.30 8.98 -7.80
CA ALA A 93 -2.66 10.00 -8.79
C ALA A 93 -1.44 10.80 -9.30
N ALA A 94 -0.50 11.12 -8.41
CA ALA A 94 0.68 11.91 -8.77
C ALA A 94 1.77 11.08 -9.48
N TYR A 95 2.03 9.87 -9.02
CA TYR A 95 3.25 9.12 -9.37
C TYR A 95 3.00 7.73 -9.97
N TYR A 96 1.79 7.40 -10.41
CA TYR A 96 1.45 6.06 -10.90
C TYR A 96 2.39 5.51 -11.97
N ARG A 97 2.70 6.34 -12.98
CA ARG A 97 3.57 5.92 -14.10
C ARG A 97 4.98 5.62 -13.61
N GLU A 98 5.52 6.49 -12.79
CA GLU A 98 6.87 6.38 -12.22
C GLU A 98 6.99 5.16 -11.30
N LEU A 99 6.07 5.02 -10.35
CA LEU A 99 6.04 3.87 -9.43
C LEU A 99 5.85 2.55 -10.17
N THR A 100 5.04 2.53 -11.22
CA THR A 100 4.86 1.33 -12.05
C THR A 100 6.11 0.98 -12.85
N ALA A 101 6.84 1.98 -13.36
CA ALA A 101 8.10 1.78 -14.07
C ALA A 101 9.16 1.22 -13.13
N LEU A 102 9.31 1.82 -11.94
CA LEU A 102 10.24 1.35 -10.90
C LEU A 102 9.92 -0.08 -10.44
N ALA A 103 8.65 -0.39 -10.19
CA ALA A 103 8.23 -1.74 -9.80
C ALA A 103 8.62 -2.80 -10.85
N ARG A 104 8.47 -2.47 -12.14
CA ARG A 104 8.90 -3.35 -13.25
C ARG A 104 10.41 -3.50 -13.30
N GLU A 105 11.15 -2.41 -13.18
CA GLU A 105 12.61 -2.40 -13.16
C GLU A 105 13.17 -3.28 -12.04
N LYS A 106 12.60 -3.15 -10.85
CA LYS A 106 13.05 -3.91 -9.66
C LYS A 106 12.44 -5.31 -9.55
N GLY A 107 11.54 -5.69 -10.46
CA GLY A 107 10.89 -7.01 -10.43
C GLY A 107 9.95 -7.22 -9.25
N VAL A 108 9.40 -6.14 -8.68
CA VAL A 108 8.50 -6.17 -7.53
C VAL A 108 7.06 -5.84 -7.92
N ALA A 109 6.10 -6.23 -7.08
CA ALA A 109 4.70 -5.91 -7.29
C ALA A 109 4.34 -4.54 -6.68
N LEU A 110 3.62 -3.72 -7.45
CA LEU A 110 2.86 -2.57 -6.95
C LEU A 110 1.37 -2.89 -7.00
N ARG A 111 0.69 -2.85 -5.86
CA ARG A 111 -0.76 -3.05 -5.74
C ARG A 111 -1.40 -1.78 -5.17
N CYS A 112 -2.33 -1.19 -5.92
CA CYS A 112 -2.97 0.08 -5.57
C CYS A 112 -4.50 0.07 -5.75
N THR A 113 -5.12 -1.10 -5.78
CA THR A 113 -6.57 -1.22 -6.00
C THR A 113 -7.38 -0.48 -4.95
N ALA A 114 -6.95 -0.50 -3.69
CA ALA A 114 -7.59 0.22 -2.59
C ALA A 114 -7.50 1.76 -2.71
N ALA A 115 -6.58 2.28 -3.51
CA ALA A 115 -6.46 3.71 -3.77
C ALA A 115 -7.53 4.23 -4.76
N VAL A 116 -8.23 3.33 -5.47
CA VAL A 116 -9.20 3.69 -6.51
C VAL A 116 -10.53 2.96 -6.25
N GLY A 117 -11.50 3.68 -5.69
CA GLY A 117 -12.83 3.13 -5.36
C GLY A 117 -12.89 2.31 -4.07
N GLY A 118 -11.83 2.32 -3.23
CA GLY A 118 -11.80 1.59 -1.97
C GLY A 118 -11.96 0.08 -2.18
N GLY A 119 -13.01 -0.52 -1.59
CA GLY A 119 -13.31 -1.95 -1.73
C GLY A 119 -13.96 -2.36 -3.06
N ILE A 120 -14.32 -1.39 -3.93
CA ILE A 120 -14.92 -1.69 -5.23
C ILE A 120 -13.81 -2.20 -6.17
N PRO A 121 -13.96 -3.37 -6.83
CA PRO A 121 -12.90 -3.97 -7.66
C PRO A 121 -12.80 -3.29 -9.06
N TRP A 122 -12.74 -1.97 -9.09
CA TRP A 122 -12.78 -1.16 -10.30
C TRP A 122 -11.61 -1.44 -11.23
N LEU A 123 -10.37 -1.28 -10.73
CA LEU A 123 -9.17 -1.50 -11.55
C LEU A 123 -9.03 -2.96 -12.01
N VAL A 124 -9.47 -3.91 -11.19
CA VAL A 124 -9.45 -5.34 -11.54
C VAL A 124 -10.41 -5.59 -12.71
N ASN A 125 -11.63 -5.06 -12.63
CA ASN A 125 -12.63 -5.22 -13.69
C ASN A 125 -12.21 -4.51 -14.97
N LEU A 126 -11.67 -3.30 -14.88
CA LEU A 126 -11.12 -2.57 -16.03
C LEU A 126 -9.99 -3.37 -16.72
N SER A 127 -9.09 -3.98 -15.94
CA SER A 127 -8.03 -4.83 -16.49
C SER A 127 -8.56 -6.07 -17.19
N ARG A 128 -9.66 -6.65 -16.71
CA ARG A 128 -10.33 -7.81 -17.36
C ARG A 128 -10.94 -7.40 -18.70
N VAL A 129 -11.69 -6.29 -18.73
CA VAL A 129 -12.29 -5.77 -19.97
C VAL A 129 -11.22 -5.50 -21.03
N LYS A 130 -10.12 -4.86 -20.66
CA LYS A 130 -8.99 -4.55 -21.58
C LYS A 130 -8.31 -5.77 -22.19
N ARG A 131 -8.56 -6.98 -21.70
CA ARG A 131 -8.03 -8.21 -22.32
C ARG A 131 -8.89 -8.68 -23.49
N LEU A 132 -10.15 -8.27 -23.53
CA LEU A 132 -11.16 -8.76 -24.49
C LEU A 132 -11.55 -7.67 -25.48
N ASP A 133 -11.40 -6.40 -25.08
CA ASP A 133 -11.91 -5.27 -25.87
C ASP A 133 -11.05 -4.01 -25.65
N THR A 134 -11.27 -3.00 -26.51
CA THR A 134 -10.65 -1.68 -26.41
C THR A 134 -11.56 -0.74 -25.61
N VAL A 135 -11.05 -0.24 -24.48
CA VAL A 135 -11.78 0.77 -23.70
C VAL A 135 -11.54 2.14 -24.31
N CYS A 136 -12.57 2.70 -24.93
CA CYS A 136 -12.52 4.02 -25.58
C CYS A 136 -12.80 5.16 -24.60
N GLU A 137 -13.67 4.93 -23.62
CA GLU A 137 -14.08 5.96 -22.65
C GLU A 137 -14.37 5.34 -21.28
N VAL A 138 -14.06 6.08 -20.23
CA VAL A 138 -14.43 5.76 -18.85
C VAL A 138 -15.05 7.01 -18.24
N GLY A 139 -16.30 6.89 -17.80
CA GLY A 139 -17.04 7.99 -17.15
C GLY A 139 -17.70 7.52 -15.87
N GLY A 140 -17.81 8.40 -14.88
CA GLY A 140 -18.50 8.11 -13.63
C GLY A 140 -18.02 8.92 -12.44
N ILE A 141 -18.71 8.78 -11.31
CA ILE A 141 -18.28 9.33 -10.02
C ILE A 141 -17.52 8.22 -9.29
N MET A 142 -16.19 8.34 -9.24
CA MET A 142 -15.28 7.34 -8.70
C MET A 142 -14.98 7.59 -7.20
N ASN A 143 -16.02 7.82 -6.40
CA ASN A 143 -15.87 8.12 -4.98
C ASN A 143 -16.93 7.39 -4.15
N GLY A 144 -16.49 6.71 -3.08
CA GLY A 144 -17.39 5.99 -2.17
C GLY A 144 -18.15 6.87 -1.16
N THR A 145 -17.78 8.15 -1.03
CA THR A 145 -18.31 9.06 0.00
C THR A 145 -19.18 10.21 -0.53
N THR A 146 -19.29 10.37 -1.83
CA THR A 146 -20.07 11.45 -2.49
C THR A 146 -21.33 10.92 -3.17
N ASN A 147 -22.13 10.19 -2.44
CA ASN A 147 -23.54 9.93 -2.81
C ASN A 147 -24.45 10.71 -1.90
#